data_80e82437b64433875e40e852cf144739
#
_entry.id   80e82437b64433875e40e852cf144739
#
_cell.length_a   1.000
_cell.length_b   1.000
_cell.length_c   1.000
_cell.angle_alpha   90.00
_cell.angle_beta   90.00
_cell.angle_gamma   90.00
#
_symmetry.space_group_name_H-M   'P 1'
#
loop_
_entity.id
_entity.type
_entity.pdbx_description
1 polymer ?
#
loop_
_entity_poly.entity_id
_entity_poly.type
_entity_poly.pdbx_seq_one_letter_code
_entity_poly.pdbx_strand_id
1 'polypeptide(L)'
;MSERKRRWALALGGDEEALSDTDRRMSLALDALYDDDKPKAGLGGSAPRVARWLGDIREFFPAPVVQVIQKDAFDRKGLRQMLLQPEFLATVEADVHLVADLISLRKIMPDKTIETARQVIAKVVADLLKRLEQRTAEAVRGAVDRGQRTNRPRFADIDWPRTIRANLSHYQPDLQTVIPERLVGFQRRQRRLADLDEVVLCVDQSGSMATSVVYSSIFAAVMASIPAVKTKLVCFDTAIVDLTEDLVDPVQVLFGVQLGGGTDINRAIAYCEDRIERPSKTHLILISDLYEGGNAEELLGRIARLVGMGVNVIALLALTDTGRPGYDPKNAEAFAALGVPVFACTPDQFPALMAAALRRQDIAAWAAAQDIKLAR
;
A
#
# COMPACT_ATOMS: atom_id res chain seq x y z
N MET A 1 -11.85 41.82 -9.73
CA MET A 1 -10.67 41.13 -10.33
C MET A 1 -11.12 39.87 -10.99
N SER A 2 -10.62 39.50 -12.20
CA SER A 2 -10.99 38.19 -12.79
C SER A 2 -10.36 37.07 -11.96
N GLU A 3 -11.04 35.93 -11.85
CA GLU A 3 -10.56 34.77 -11.09
C GLU A 3 -9.16 34.30 -11.53
N ARG A 4 -8.85 34.45 -12.81
CA ARG A 4 -7.53 34.19 -13.38
C ARG A 4 -6.44 35.11 -12.81
N LYS A 5 -6.72 36.41 -12.67
CA LYS A 5 -5.77 37.37 -12.08
C LYS A 5 -5.57 37.11 -10.59
N ARG A 6 -6.64 36.73 -9.87
CA ARG A 6 -6.57 36.32 -8.48
C ARG A 6 -5.65 35.10 -8.28
N ARG A 7 -5.83 34.05 -9.09
CA ARG A 7 -4.98 32.85 -9.04
C ARG A 7 -3.52 33.14 -9.31
N TRP A 8 -3.23 34.03 -10.29
CA TRP A 8 -1.86 34.44 -10.58
C TRP A 8 -1.24 35.29 -9.46
N ALA A 9 -2.00 36.18 -8.86
CA ALA A 9 -1.53 36.98 -7.74
C ALA A 9 -1.17 36.11 -6.50
N LEU A 10 -1.97 35.06 -6.23
CA LEU A 10 -1.70 34.09 -5.16
C LEU A 10 -0.51 33.18 -5.47
N ALA A 11 -0.26 32.85 -6.75
CA ALA A 11 0.79 31.90 -7.12
C ALA A 11 2.17 32.53 -7.32
N LEU A 12 2.22 33.79 -7.75
CA LEU A 12 3.47 34.47 -8.13
C LEU A 12 3.82 35.67 -7.24
N GLY A 13 2.98 35.96 -6.23
CA GLY A 13 3.11 37.19 -5.46
C GLY A 13 2.80 38.41 -6.34
N GLY A 14 1.66 39.05 -6.17
CA GLY A 14 1.24 40.24 -6.91
C GLY A 14 0.78 41.33 -5.95
N ASP A 15 0.28 42.46 -6.50
CA ASP A 15 -0.22 43.60 -5.75
C ASP A 15 -1.12 43.17 -4.58
N GLU A 16 -0.59 43.25 -3.36
CA GLU A 16 -1.29 42.90 -2.11
C GLU A 16 -2.56 43.75 -1.90
N GLU A 17 -2.60 44.95 -2.49
CA GLU A 17 -3.76 45.90 -2.39
C GLU A 17 -5.00 45.38 -3.14
N ALA A 18 -4.83 44.47 -4.07
CA ALA A 18 -5.92 43.90 -4.89
C ALA A 18 -6.53 42.60 -4.32
N LEU A 19 -5.95 42.03 -3.25
CA LEU A 19 -6.38 40.78 -2.64
C LEU A 19 -7.42 41.00 -1.55
N SER A 20 -8.40 40.12 -1.43
CA SER A 20 -9.32 40.07 -0.28
C SER A 20 -8.56 39.75 1.01
N ASP A 21 -9.15 40.05 2.17
CA ASP A 21 -8.52 39.70 3.46
C ASP A 21 -8.25 38.18 3.59
N THR A 22 -9.14 37.38 3.06
CA THR A 22 -8.96 35.88 2.98
C THR A 22 -7.79 35.54 2.09
N ASP A 23 -7.67 36.16 0.90
CA ASP A 23 -6.57 35.88 -0.03
C ASP A 23 -5.23 36.35 0.53
N ARG A 24 -5.19 37.45 1.29
CA ARG A 24 -3.98 37.91 1.99
C ARG A 24 -3.55 36.94 3.08
N ARG A 25 -4.49 36.41 3.89
CA ARG A 25 -4.17 35.38 4.88
C ARG A 25 -3.65 34.13 4.23
N MET A 26 -4.24 33.71 3.09
CA MET A 26 -3.79 32.55 2.30
C MET A 26 -2.37 32.76 1.75
N SER A 27 -2.08 33.95 1.18
CA SER A 27 -0.74 34.28 0.68
C SER A 27 0.29 34.29 1.81
N LEU A 28 0.00 34.95 2.94
CA LEU A 28 0.89 34.99 4.11
C LEU A 28 1.18 33.55 4.66
N ALA A 29 0.19 32.67 4.64
CA ALA A 29 0.37 31.31 5.08
C ALA A 29 1.29 30.50 4.14
N LEU A 30 1.22 30.72 2.82
CA LEU A 30 2.12 30.11 1.84
C LEU A 30 3.52 30.74 1.89
N ASP A 31 3.62 32.08 1.99
CA ASP A 31 4.91 32.78 2.08
C ASP A 31 5.71 32.35 3.31
N ALA A 32 5.06 32.09 4.44
CA ALA A 32 5.71 31.57 5.64
C ALA A 32 6.47 30.24 5.40
N LEU A 33 6.02 29.44 4.42
CA LEU A 33 6.63 28.17 4.06
C LEU A 33 7.62 28.28 2.90
N TYR A 34 7.24 29.00 1.82
CA TYR A 34 7.95 28.96 0.54
C TYR A 34 8.87 30.17 0.30
N ASP A 35 8.71 31.29 1.03
CA ASP A 35 9.57 32.45 0.90
C ASP A 35 10.79 32.32 1.84
N ASP A 36 11.95 32.01 1.25
CA ASP A 36 13.21 31.88 1.99
C ASP A 36 13.92 33.24 2.22
N ASP A 37 13.52 34.31 1.50
CA ASP A 37 14.15 35.64 1.57
C ASP A 37 13.66 36.50 2.77
N LYS A 38 12.61 36.03 3.49
CA LYS A 38 12.07 36.76 4.68
C LYS A 38 12.35 36.03 6.00
N PRO A 39 13.58 36.07 6.54
CA PRO A 39 13.97 35.29 7.73
C PRO A 39 13.19 35.66 9.00
N LYS A 40 12.44 36.78 9.03
CA LYS A 40 11.69 37.25 10.20
C LYS A 40 10.21 36.83 10.22
N ALA A 41 9.64 36.38 9.12
CA ALA A 41 8.25 35.91 9.02
C ALA A 41 8.10 34.41 9.05
N GLY A 42 9.21 33.65 9.05
CA GLY A 42 9.22 32.19 8.97
C GLY A 42 8.54 31.52 10.16
N LEU A 43 8.04 30.31 9.92
CA LEU A 43 7.58 29.36 10.93
C LEU A 43 8.72 29.08 11.92
N GLY A 44 8.90 29.96 12.92
CA GLY A 44 9.84 29.70 14.00
C GLY A 44 9.37 28.48 14.80
N GLY A 45 10.29 27.70 15.36
CA GLY A 45 10.04 26.41 16.06
C GLY A 45 9.15 26.48 17.32
N SER A 46 8.13 27.33 17.34
CA SER A 46 7.13 27.43 18.40
C SER A 46 5.87 26.67 18.00
N ALA A 47 5.55 25.57 18.72
CA ALA A 47 4.38 24.75 18.51
C ALA A 47 3.06 25.55 18.37
N PRO A 48 2.76 26.58 19.17
CA PRO A 48 1.53 27.36 19.01
C PRO A 48 1.45 28.15 17.71
N ARG A 49 2.59 28.60 17.15
CA ARG A 49 2.60 29.31 15.85
C ARG A 49 2.35 28.37 14.70
N VAL A 50 3.00 27.21 14.72
CA VAL A 50 2.85 26.20 13.69
C VAL A 50 1.45 25.59 13.72
N ALA A 51 0.88 25.35 14.90
CA ALA A 51 -0.49 24.87 15.04
C ALA A 51 -1.52 25.85 14.48
N ARG A 52 -1.32 27.18 14.73
CA ARG A 52 -2.17 28.23 14.15
C ARG A 52 -2.05 28.29 12.64
N TRP A 53 -0.83 28.25 12.13
CA TRP A 53 -0.56 28.21 10.69
C TRP A 53 -1.20 27.00 10.01
N LEU A 54 -1.12 25.82 10.59
CA LEU A 54 -1.81 24.62 10.10
C LEU A 54 -3.34 24.79 10.13
N GLY A 55 -3.87 25.49 11.14
CA GLY A 55 -5.28 25.85 11.20
C GLY A 55 -5.71 26.72 10.01
N ASP A 56 -4.93 27.77 9.71
CA ASP A 56 -5.17 28.65 8.56
C ASP A 56 -5.10 27.86 7.23
N ILE A 57 -4.09 27.01 7.04
CA ILE A 57 -3.98 26.17 5.83
C ILE A 57 -5.20 25.27 5.64
N ARG A 58 -5.73 24.66 6.70
CA ARG A 58 -6.94 23.83 6.63
C ARG A 58 -8.21 24.61 6.33
N GLU A 59 -8.28 25.86 6.80
CA GLU A 59 -9.42 26.73 6.51
C GLU A 59 -9.48 27.08 5.01
N PHE A 60 -8.32 27.24 4.37
CA PHE A 60 -8.22 27.75 3.01
C PHE A 60 -8.10 26.69 1.93
N PHE A 61 -7.56 25.50 2.25
CA PHE A 61 -7.23 24.50 1.25
C PHE A 61 -7.94 23.15 1.51
N PRO A 62 -8.30 22.41 0.44
CA PRO A 62 -8.85 21.08 0.58
C PRO A 62 -7.79 20.09 1.09
N ALA A 63 -8.24 19.04 1.78
CA ALA A 63 -7.38 18.06 2.46
C ALA A 63 -6.18 17.54 1.63
N PRO A 64 -6.29 17.19 0.33
CA PRO A 64 -5.12 16.75 -0.45
C PRO A 64 -4.03 17.84 -0.58
N VAL A 65 -4.43 19.11 -0.67
CA VAL A 65 -3.48 20.22 -0.75
C VAL A 65 -2.84 20.48 0.62
N VAL A 66 -3.63 20.37 1.70
CA VAL A 66 -3.13 20.47 3.08
C VAL A 66 -2.03 19.42 3.33
N GLN A 67 -2.22 18.18 2.89
CA GLN A 67 -1.23 17.12 3.04
C GLN A 67 0.10 17.45 2.34
N VAL A 68 0.04 17.97 1.11
CA VAL A 68 1.25 18.41 0.38
C VAL A 68 1.97 19.55 1.10
N ILE A 69 1.23 20.60 1.48
CA ILE A 69 1.79 21.76 2.19
C ILE A 69 2.40 21.34 3.54
N GLN A 70 1.74 20.44 4.25
CA GLN A 70 2.20 19.89 5.53
C GLN A 70 3.49 19.08 5.36
N LYS A 71 3.58 18.23 4.34
CA LYS A 71 4.79 17.50 3.99
C LYS A 71 5.95 18.45 3.68
N ASP A 72 5.72 19.45 2.82
CA ASP A 72 6.74 20.45 2.49
C ASP A 72 7.20 21.23 3.74
N ALA A 73 6.31 21.49 4.69
CA ALA A 73 6.66 22.15 5.95
C ALA A 73 7.57 21.27 6.82
N PHE A 74 7.31 19.98 6.90
CA PHE A 74 8.16 19.04 7.63
C PHE A 74 9.55 18.93 7.00
N ASP A 75 9.63 18.84 5.67
CA ASP A 75 10.88 18.67 4.96
C ASP A 75 11.73 19.95 4.92
N ARG A 76 11.13 21.12 4.63
CA ARG A 76 11.85 22.39 4.45
C ARG A 76 12.17 23.11 5.74
N LYS A 77 11.27 23.11 6.71
CA LYS A 77 11.42 23.89 7.96
C LYS A 77 11.84 23.04 9.16
N GLY A 78 12.15 21.74 8.95
CA GLY A 78 12.63 20.85 10.02
C GLY A 78 11.61 20.60 11.14
N LEU A 79 10.32 20.73 10.85
CA LEU A 79 9.24 20.63 11.84
C LEU A 79 8.97 19.21 12.33
N ARG A 80 9.66 18.19 11.77
CA ARG A 80 9.50 16.78 12.19
C ARG A 80 9.71 16.57 13.68
N GLN A 81 10.65 17.28 14.30
CA GLN A 81 10.88 17.19 15.75
C GLN A 81 9.68 17.66 16.58
N MET A 82 8.82 18.51 16.02
CA MET A 82 7.61 18.97 16.71
C MET A 82 6.56 17.87 16.84
N LEU A 83 6.62 16.81 16.02
CA LEU A 83 5.78 15.61 16.15
C LEU A 83 6.02 14.86 17.48
N LEU A 84 7.11 15.16 18.18
CA LEU A 84 7.36 14.65 19.52
C LEU A 84 6.51 15.34 20.61
N GLN A 85 5.78 16.40 20.25
CA GLN A 85 4.89 17.12 21.17
C GLN A 85 3.43 16.66 20.93
N PRO A 86 2.75 16.07 21.94
CA PRO A 86 1.42 15.50 21.76
C PRO A 86 0.38 16.56 21.35
N GLU A 87 0.51 17.78 21.84
CA GLU A 87 -0.40 18.90 21.52
C GLU A 87 -0.29 19.30 20.05
N PHE A 88 0.92 19.28 19.50
CA PHE A 88 1.15 19.54 18.08
C PHE A 88 0.67 18.40 17.22
N LEU A 89 1.01 17.15 17.58
CA LEU A 89 0.61 15.95 16.87
C LEU A 89 -0.92 15.82 16.73
N ALA A 90 -1.68 16.22 17.75
CA ALA A 90 -3.14 16.22 17.70
C ALA A 90 -3.72 17.22 16.68
N THR A 91 -2.94 18.21 16.23
CA THR A 91 -3.36 19.24 15.27
C THR A 91 -2.97 18.91 13.82
N VAL A 92 -2.15 17.89 13.57
CA VAL A 92 -1.67 17.53 12.23
C VAL A 92 -2.73 16.73 11.48
N GLU A 93 -2.87 16.95 10.17
CA GLU A 93 -3.74 16.11 9.31
C GLU A 93 -3.18 14.71 9.25
N ALA A 94 -4.01 13.72 9.58
CA ALA A 94 -3.59 12.33 9.67
C ALA A 94 -3.58 11.68 8.27
N ASP A 95 -2.40 11.36 7.76
CA ASP A 95 -2.18 10.66 6.50
C ASP A 95 -1.11 9.57 6.61
N VAL A 96 -0.85 8.85 5.53
CA VAL A 96 0.12 7.75 5.49
C VAL A 96 1.55 8.25 5.67
N HIS A 97 1.88 9.44 5.16
CA HIS A 97 3.22 10.02 5.31
C HIS A 97 3.49 10.37 6.77
N LEU A 98 2.49 10.95 7.45
CA LEU A 98 2.58 11.19 8.89
C LEU A 98 2.80 9.89 9.68
N VAL A 99 2.09 8.81 9.33
CA VAL A 99 2.30 7.50 9.96
C VAL A 99 3.74 7.02 9.77
N ALA A 100 4.31 7.14 8.57
CA ALA A 100 5.70 6.79 8.29
C ALA A 100 6.69 7.63 9.12
N ASP A 101 6.46 8.95 9.21
CA ASP A 101 7.27 9.85 10.05
C ASP A 101 7.18 9.46 11.54
N LEU A 102 5.99 9.15 12.07
CA LEU A 102 5.79 8.71 13.45
C LEU A 102 6.51 7.39 13.75
N ILE A 103 6.46 6.44 12.84
CA ILE A 103 7.19 5.17 12.98
C ILE A 103 8.70 5.42 13.02
N SER A 104 9.22 6.31 12.16
CA SER A 104 10.66 6.65 12.13
C SER A 104 11.13 7.32 13.41
N LEU A 105 10.29 8.14 14.04
CA LEU A 105 10.59 8.86 15.27
C LEU A 105 10.33 8.04 16.54
N ARG A 106 9.76 6.85 16.44
CA ARG A 106 9.32 6.02 17.59
C ARG A 106 10.39 5.86 18.66
N LYS A 107 11.65 5.61 18.27
CA LYS A 107 12.76 5.34 19.21
C LYS A 107 13.10 6.52 20.13
N ILE A 108 12.78 7.74 19.69
CA ILE A 108 13.08 8.98 20.43
C ILE A 108 11.81 9.64 20.99
N MET A 109 10.64 9.02 20.78
CA MET A 109 9.35 9.57 21.17
C MET A 109 9.08 9.39 22.68
N PRO A 110 8.65 10.45 23.40
CA PRO A 110 8.21 10.31 24.79
C PRO A 110 6.95 9.46 24.92
N ASP A 111 6.80 8.73 26.05
CA ASP A 111 5.67 7.82 26.28
C ASP A 111 4.30 8.47 26.10
N LYS A 112 4.14 9.70 26.58
CA LYS A 112 2.89 10.47 26.37
C LYS A 112 2.56 10.72 24.90
N THR A 113 3.58 10.96 24.09
CA THR A 113 3.41 11.19 22.65
C THR A 113 3.15 9.88 21.91
N ILE A 114 3.69 8.75 22.38
CA ILE A 114 3.41 7.42 21.83
C ILE A 114 1.92 7.12 21.87
N GLU A 115 1.23 7.44 22.97
CA GLU A 115 -0.21 7.19 23.08
C GLU A 115 -1.00 8.05 22.08
N THR A 116 -0.66 9.33 21.94
CA THR A 116 -1.27 10.20 20.91
C THR A 116 -0.97 9.72 19.50
N ALA A 117 0.27 9.29 19.25
CA ALA A 117 0.67 8.71 17.97
C ALA A 117 -0.12 7.44 17.63
N ARG A 118 -0.35 6.55 18.61
CA ARG A 118 -1.20 5.36 18.44
C ARG A 118 -2.62 5.73 17.99
N GLN A 119 -3.22 6.75 18.60
CA GLN A 119 -4.56 7.21 18.24
C GLN A 119 -4.62 7.78 16.82
N VAL A 120 -3.61 8.57 16.42
CA VAL A 120 -3.49 9.11 15.06
C VAL A 120 -3.30 7.97 14.05
N ILE A 121 -2.40 7.05 14.33
CA ILE A 121 -2.16 5.87 13.47
C ILE A 121 -3.42 5.02 13.36
N ALA A 122 -4.11 4.74 14.47
CA ALA A 122 -5.35 3.95 14.46
C ALA A 122 -6.43 4.58 13.57
N LYS A 123 -6.54 5.92 13.55
CA LYS A 123 -7.48 6.63 12.66
C LYS A 123 -7.14 6.43 11.19
N VAL A 124 -5.87 6.56 10.79
CA VAL A 124 -5.42 6.35 9.41
C VAL A 124 -5.61 4.88 9.00
N VAL A 125 -5.23 3.97 9.88
CA VAL A 125 -5.39 2.53 9.67
C VAL A 125 -6.85 2.17 9.46
N ALA A 126 -7.77 2.66 10.30
CA ALA A 126 -9.19 2.37 10.18
C ALA A 126 -9.78 2.87 8.84
N ASP A 127 -9.36 4.06 8.37
CA ASP A 127 -9.79 4.59 7.08
C ASP A 127 -9.28 3.75 5.90
N LEU A 128 -8.01 3.35 5.93
CA LEU A 128 -7.40 2.50 4.91
C LEU A 128 -7.98 1.09 4.91
N LEU A 129 -8.19 0.48 6.09
CA LEU A 129 -8.85 -0.82 6.22
C LEU A 129 -10.22 -0.80 5.57
N LYS A 130 -11.04 0.21 5.89
CA LYS A 130 -12.38 0.36 5.32
C LYS A 130 -12.37 0.44 3.79
N ARG A 131 -11.35 1.09 3.20
CA ARG A 131 -11.21 1.20 1.74
C ARG A 131 -10.74 -0.10 1.09
N LEU A 132 -9.84 -0.83 1.74
CA LEU A 132 -9.17 -2.00 1.15
C LEU A 132 -9.92 -3.31 1.43
N GLU A 133 -10.57 -3.46 2.59
CA GLU A 133 -11.15 -4.73 3.04
C GLU A 133 -12.19 -5.28 2.05
N GLN A 134 -13.16 -4.48 1.66
CA GLN A 134 -14.21 -4.94 0.77
C GLN A 134 -13.65 -5.35 -0.60
N ARG A 135 -12.82 -4.49 -1.21
CA ARG A 135 -12.22 -4.76 -2.52
C ARG A 135 -11.33 -6.00 -2.49
N THR A 136 -10.52 -6.14 -1.45
CA THR A 136 -9.61 -7.28 -1.30
C THR A 136 -10.38 -8.57 -1.07
N ALA A 137 -11.38 -8.56 -0.18
CA ALA A 137 -12.21 -9.73 0.10
C ALA A 137 -12.97 -10.22 -1.14
N GLU A 138 -13.54 -9.31 -1.92
CA GLU A 138 -14.22 -9.64 -3.18
C GLU A 138 -13.23 -10.22 -4.22
N ALA A 139 -12.07 -9.58 -4.39
CA ALA A 139 -11.05 -10.01 -5.34
C ALA A 139 -10.48 -11.39 -4.99
N VAL A 140 -10.12 -11.61 -3.71
CA VAL A 140 -9.54 -12.87 -3.23
C VAL A 140 -10.58 -14.00 -3.26
N ARG A 141 -11.79 -13.78 -2.74
CA ARG A 141 -12.86 -14.78 -2.80
C ARG A 141 -13.18 -15.15 -4.24
N GLY A 142 -13.34 -14.17 -5.13
CA GLY A 142 -13.56 -14.42 -6.55
C GLY A 142 -12.40 -15.13 -7.26
N ALA A 143 -11.16 -15.04 -6.75
CA ALA A 143 -10.02 -15.80 -7.25
C ALA A 143 -10.03 -17.26 -6.78
N VAL A 144 -10.35 -17.47 -5.50
CA VAL A 144 -10.31 -18.77 -4.85
C VAL A 144 -11.53 -19.65 -5.22
N ASP A 145 -12.75 -19.05 -5.31
CA ASP A 145 -13.99 -19.79 -5.52
C ASP A 145 -14.22 -20.27 -6.96
N ARG A 146 -13.53 -19.73 -7.96
CA ARG A 146 -13.70 -20.10 -9.37
C ARG A 146 -13.05 -21.44 -9.78
N GLY A 147 -12.58 -22.23 -8.82
CA GLY A 147 -11.73 -23.41 -9.08
C GLY A 147 -12.40 -24.63 -9.70
N GLN A 148 -13.70 -24.86 -9.55
CA GLN A 148 -14.39 -26.02 -10.17
C GLN A 148 -15.79 -25.64 -10.65
N ARG A 149 -16.09 -26.02 -11.90
CA ARG A 149 -17.44 -25.91 -12.44
C ARG A 149 -18.28 -27.10 -11.95
N THR A 150 -19.54 -26.84 -11.67
CA THR A 150 -20.53 -27.85 -11.30
C THR A 150 -21.82 -27.66 -12.08
N ASN A 151 -22.50 -28.77 -12.32
CA ASN A 151 -23.87 -28.74 -12.87
C ASN A 151 -24.94 -28.67 -11.76
N ARG A 152 -24.50 -28.59 -10.49
CA ARG A 152 -25.38 -28.46 -9.31
C ARG A 152 -24.91 -27.28 -8.44
N PRO A 153 -24.88 -26.07 -9.00
CA PRO A 153 -24.49 -24.88 -8.23
C PRO A 153 -25.61 -24.50 -7.24
N ARG A 154 -25.25 -23.79 -6.17
CA ARG A 154 -26.25 -23.06 -5.38
C ARG A 154 -26.73 -21.87 -6.19
N PHE A 155 -27.91 -21.35 -5.89
CA PHE A 155 -28.54 -20.25 -6.62
C PHE A 155 -27.61 -19.03 -6.79
N ALA A 156 -26.88 -18.64 -5.73
CA ALA A 156 -25.92 -17.54 -5.75
C ALA A 156 -24.65 -17.81 -6.57
N ASP A 157 -24.35 -19.08 -6.88
CA ASP A 157 -23.12 -19.52 -7.56
C ASP A 157 -23.40 -19.92 -9.02
N ILE A 158 -24.61 -19.63 -9.56
CA ILE A 158 -24.99 -19.91 -10.96
C ILE A 158 -24.34 -18.90 -11.89
N ASP A 159 -23.66 -19.41 -12.94
CA ASP A 159 -23.22 -18.60 -14.09
C ASP A 159 -24.40 -18.45 -15.07
N TRP A 160 -25.24 -17.46 -14.85
CA TRP A 160 -26.46 -17.24 -15.62
C TRP A 160 -26.19 -17.07 -17.13
N PRO A 161 -25.19 -16.30 -17.60
CA PRO A 161 -24.90 -16.19 -19.03
C PRO A 161 -24.62 -17.54 -19.67
N ARG A 162 -23.88 -18.43 -19.02
CA ARG A 162 -23.57 -19.76 -19.53
C ARG A 162 -24.73 -20.73 -19.38
N THR A 163 -25.46 -20.66 -18.28
CA THR A 163 -26.66 -21.47 -18.08
C THR A 163 -27.67 -21.16 -19.17
N ILE A 164 -27.95 -19.90 -19.45
CA ILE A 164 -28.86 -19.49 -20.53
C ILE A 164 -28.35 -20.00 -21.88
N ARG A 165 -27.06 -19.78 -22.20
CA ARG A 165 -26.47 -20.23 -23.48
C ARG A 165 -26.53 -21.74 -23.64
N ALA A 166 -26.31 -22.51 -22.57
CA ALA A 166 -26.37 -23.97 -22.62
C ALA A 166 -27.80 -24.53 -22.75
N ASN A 167 -28.84 -23.72 -22.50
CA ASN A 167 -30.24 -24.11 -22.50
C ASN A 167 -31.08 -23.30 -23.51
N LEU A 168 -30.45 -22.69 -24.52
CA LEU A 168 -31.19 -21.89 -25.53
C LEU A 168 -32.23 -22.72 -26.29
N SER A 169 -32.02 -24.04 -26.44
CA SER A 169 -32.99 -24.97 -27.04
C SER A 169 -34.29 -25.10 -26.22
N HIS A 170 -34.26 -24.70 -24.95
CA HIS A 170 -35.43 -24.76 -24.03
C HIS A 170 -36.05 -23.38 -23.84
N TYR A 171 -35.91 -22.48 -24.82
CA TYR A 171 -36.61 -21.21 -24.82
C TYR A 171 -38.13 -21.44 -24.95
N GLN A 172 -38.88 -20.86 -24.04
CA GLN A 172 -40.37 -20.90 -24.02
C GLN A 172 -40.91 -19.56 -24.52
N PRO A 173 -41.48 -19.51 -25.76
CA PRO A 173 -41.95 -18.24 -26.34
C PRO A 173 -43.10 -17.62 -25.53
N ASP A 174 -43.96 -18.45 -24.97
CA ASP A 174 -45.14 -17.99 -24.17
C ASP A 174 -44.75 -17.30 -22.87
N LEU A 175 -43.62 -17.69 -22.28
CA LEU A 175 -43.08 -17.14 -21.03
C LEU A 175 -41.94 -16.15 -21.28
N GLN A 176 -41.50 -15.97 -22.54
CA GLN A 176 -40.37 -15.13 -22.95
C GLN A 176 -39.09 -15.39 -22.13
N THR A 177 -38.89 -16.66 -21.74
CA THR A 177 -37.74 -17.03 -20.89
C THR A 177 -37.17 -18.39 -21.28
N VAL A 178 -35.98 -18.70 -20.78
CA VAL A 178 -35.33 -20.00 -20.90
C VAL A 178 -35.56 -20.77 -19.60
N ILE A 179 -36.13 -21.96 -19.69
CA ILE A 179 -36.24 -22.86 -18.53
C ILE A 179 -35.05 -23.80 -18.51
N PRO A 180 -34.08 -23.61 -17.61
CA PRO A 180 -32.83 -24.37 -17.63
C PRO A 180 -33.05 -25.81 -17.10
N GLU A 181 -32.78 -26.80 -17.91
CA GLU A 181 -32.64 -28.20 -17.49
C GLU A 181 -31.29 -28.46 -16.81
N ARG A 182 -30.25 -27.75 -17.29
CA ARG A 182 -28.89 -27.90 -16.80
C ARG A 182 -28.37 -26.58 -16.30
N LEU A 183 -28.11 -26.51 -15.01
CA LEU A 183 -27.45 -25.36 -14.40
C LEU A 183 -25.93 -25.47 -14.59
N VAL A 184 -25.29 -24.36 -14.89
CA VAL A 184 -23.84 -24.24 -14.94
C VAL A 184 -23.43 -23.20 -13.91
N GLY A 185 -22.53 -23.55 -13.05
CA GLY A 185 -22.05 -22.62 -12.01
C GLY A 185 -20.76 -23.13 -11.37
N PHE A 186 -20.45 -22.54 -10.25
CA PHE A 186 -19.23 -22.82 -9.51
C PHE A 186 -19.54 -23.62 -8.24
N GLN A 187 -18.70 -24.61 -7.94
CA GLN A 187 -18.79 -25.35 -6.69
C GLN A 187 -18.00 -24.62 -5.63
N ARG A 188 -18.64 -24.20 -4.53
CA ARG A 188 -17.92 -23.78 -3.33
C ARG A 188 -17.21 -24.97 -2.73
N ARG A 189 -15.90 -25.02 -2.90
CA ARG A 189 -15.07 -25.97 -2.19
C ARG A 189 -14.94 -25.47 -0.76
N GLN A 190 -15.45 -26.22 0.22
CA GLN A 190 -14.98 -26.07 1.61
C GLN A 190 -13.50 -26.51 1.61
N ARG A 191 -12.58 -25.57 1.38
CA ARG A 191 -11.16 -25.85 1.46
C ARG A 191 -10.84 -26.17 2.93
N ARG A 192 -10.19 -27.30 3.17
CA ARG A 192 -9.59 -27.57 4.48
C ARG A 192 -8.49 -26.54 4.71
N LEU A 193 -8.22 -26.15 5.96
CA LEU A 193 -7.11 -25.26 6.30
C LEU A 193 -5.80 -25.68 5.64
N ALA A 194 -5.60 -27.00 5.52
CA ALA A 194 -4.44 -27.59 4.82
C ALA A 194 -4.43 -27.34 3.30
N ASP A 195 -5.54 -26.90 2.70
CA ASP A 195 -5.65 -26.67 1.25
C ASP A 195 -5.57 -25.19 0.85
N LEU A 196 -5.48 -24.28 1.83
CA LEU A 196 -5.38 -22.84 1.57
C LEU A 196 -4.06 -22.51 0.89
N ASP A 197 -4.12 -21.56 -0.05
CA ASP A 197 -2.92 -20.94 -0.58
C ASP A 197 -2.28 -20.06 0.51
N GLU A 198 -0.96 -19.99 0.52
CA GLU A 198 -0.18 -19.19 1.46
C GLU A 198 0.40 -17.98 0.75
N VAL A 199 0.23 -16.80 1.36
CA VAL A 199 0.80 -15.54 0.88
C VAL A 199 1.85 -15.09 1.90
N VAL A 200 3.09 -14.99 1.46
CA VAL A 200 4.20 -14.47 2.25
C VAL A 200 4.55 -13.09 1.71
N LEU A 201 4.28 -12.08 2.51
CA LEU A 201 4.69 -10.70 2.23
C LEU A 201 6.05 -10.47 2.90
N CYS A 202 7.09 -10.27 2.09
CA CYS A 202 8.45 -9.98 2.52
C CYS A 202 8.72 -8.51 2.22
N VAL A 203 8.77 -7.68 3.25
CA VAL A 203 8.73 -6.22 3.12
C VAL A 203 10.01 -5.60 3.65
N ASP A 204 10.71 -4.90 2.77
CA ASP A 204 11.87 -4.10 3.10
C ASP A 204 11.45 -2.87 3.92
N GLN A 205 12.08 -2.70 5.09
CA GLN A 205 11.83 -1.58 6.00
C GLN A 205 12.98 -0.56 6.03
N SER A 206 13.85 -0.56 5.01
CA SER A 206 14.87 0.48 4.83
C SER A 206 14.25 1.87 4.77
N GLY A 207 15.04 2.91 5.03
CA GLY A 207 14.54 4.28 5.15
C GLY A 207 13.80 4.80 3.92
N SER A 208 14.18 4.36 2.71
CA SER A 208 13.52 4.70 1.44
C SER A 208 12.12 4.08 1.31
N MET A 209 11.81 3.05 2.11
CA MET A 209 10.60 2.24 1.99
C MET A 209 9.47 2.66 2.93
N ALA A 210 9.65 3.72 3.73
CA ALA A 210 8.77 4.05 4.85
C ALA A 210 7.25 4.05 4.51
N THR A 211 6.85 4.71 3.43
CA THR A 211 5.44 4.76 2.99
C THR A 211 4.95 3.40 2.50
N SER A 212 5.80 2.68 1.75
CA SER A 212 5.48 1.34 1.23
C SER A 212 5.28 0.33 2.36
N VAL A 213 6.07 0.42 3.42
CA VAL A 213 5.93 -0.42 4.63
C VAL A 213 4.58 -0.21 5.30
N VAL A 214 4.12 1.04 5.43
CA VAL A 214 2.80 1.33 6.02
C VAL A 214 1.68 0.67 5.22
N TYR A 215 1.65 0.89 3.90
CA TYR A 215 0.64 0.28 3.04
C TYR A 215 0.70 -1.25 3.04
N SER A 216 1.90 -1.83 2.96
CA SER A 216 2.09 -3.28 2.93
C SER A 216 1.66 -3.95 4.23
N SER A 217 1.93 -3.31 5.38
CA SER A 217 1.53 -3.80 6.70
C SER A 217 0.00 -3.79 6.86
N ILE A 218 -0.66 -2.72 6.44
CA ILE A 218 -2.13 -2.63 6.47
C ILE A 218 -2.74 -3.65 5.52
N PHE A 219 -2.18 -3.80 4.31
CA PHE A 219 -2.64 -4.78 3.34
C PHE A 219 -2.46 -6.22 3.86
N ALA A 220 -1.35 -6.53 4.54
CA ALA A 220 -1.13 -7.82 5.16
C ALA A 220 -2.19 -8.14 6.22
N ALA A 221 -2.55 -7.16 7.04
CA ALA A 221 -3.63 -7.31 8.03
C ALA A 221 -4.99 -7.54 7.37
N VAL A 222 -5.31 -6.81 6.27
CA VAL A 222 -6.50 -7.07 5.47
C VAL A 222 -6.49 -8.49 4.91
N MET A 223 -5.38 -8.94 4.34
CA MET A 223 -5.25 -10.30 3.81
C MET A 223 -5.42 -11.36 4.90
N ALA A 224 -4.87 -11.13 6.09
CA ALA A 224 -4.99 -12.04 7.23
C ALA A 224 -6.43 -12.16 7.74
N SER A 225 -7.25 -11.13 7.57
CA SER A 225 -8.68 -11.16 7.91
C SER A 225 -9.51 -12.05 6.96
N ILE A 226 -8.95 -12.48 5.83
CA ILE A 226 -9.65 -13.27 4.82
C ILE A 226 -9.43 -14.77 5.06
N PRO A 227 -10.45 -15.55 5.46
CA PRO A 227 -10.26 -16.98 5.78
C PRO A 227 -9.89 -17.88 4.60
N ALA A 228 -9.83 -17.34 3.39
CA ALA A 228 -9.56 -18.09 2.16
C ALA A 228 -8.07 -18.28 1.86
N VAL A 229 -7.19 -17.57 2.57
CA VAL A 229 -5.74 -17.59 2.41
C VAL A 229 -5.06 -17.59 3.77
N LYS A 230 -3.82 -18.10 3.82
CA LYS A 230 -2.94 -18.01 4.99
C LYS A 230 -1.92 -16.92 4.71
N THR A 231 -1.89 -15.87 5.52
CA THR A 231 -1.01 -14.72 5.31
C THR A 231 0.12 -14.72 6.33
N LYS A 232 1.34 -14.50 5.87
CA LYS A 232 2.54 -14.25 6.67
C LYS A 232 3.10 -12.87 6.32
N LEU A 233 3.62 -12.17 7.33
CA LEU A 233 4.30 -10.88 7.14
C LEU A 233 5.68 -10.92 7.77
N VAL A 234 6.69 -10.76 6.93
CA VAL A 234 8.09 -10.68 7.34
C VAL A 234 8.61 -9.32 6.90
N CYS A 235 8.99 -8.49 7.86
CA CYS A 235 9.67 -7.23 7.60
C CYS A 235 11.18 -7.40 7.82
N PHE A 236 12.00 -6.73 7.03
CA PHE A 236 13.45 -6.86 7.14
C PHE A 236 14.20 -5.55 6.81
N ASP A 237 15.34 -5.40 7.44
CA ASP A 237 16.44 -4.49 7.09
C ASP A 237 17.75 -5.31 7.08
N THR A 238 18.67 -5.08 7.99
CA THR A 238 19.77 -5.99 8.33
C THR A 238 19.35 -7.05 9.36
N ALA A 239 18.19 -6.86 9.99
CA ALA A 239 17.54 -7.80 10.88
C ALA A 239 16.20 -8.26 10.30
N ILE A 240 15.68 -9.38 10.78
CA ILE A 240 14.39 -9.91 10.37
C ILE A 240 13.40 -9.78 11.51
N VAL A 241 12.21 -9.28 11.19
CA VAL A 241 11.10 -9.17 12.12
C VAL A 241 9.89 -9.89 11.52
N ASP A 242 9.52 -11.02 12.11
CA ASP A 242 8.31 -11.76 11.73
C ASP A 242 7.12 -11.21 12.52
N LEU A 243 6.21 -10.57 11.80
CA LEU A 243 5.01 -9.92 12.35
C LEU A 243 3.73 -10.73 12.04
N THR A 244 3.88 -12.00 11.69
CA THR A 244 2.75 -12.86 11.30
C THR A 244 1.72 -13.01 12.42
N GLU A 245 2.16 -13.11 13.67
CA GLU A 245 1.28 -13.24 14.83
C GLU A 245 0.60 -11.91 15.20
N ASP A 246 1.23 -10.78 14.86
CA ASP A 246 0.72 -9.44 15.13
C ASP A 246 -0.33 -8.97 14.11
N LEU A 247 -0.57 -9.72 13.02
CA LEU A 247 -1.51 -9.36 11.95
C LEU A 247 -2.97 -9.19 12.41
N VAL A 248 -3.29 -9.62 13.61
CA VAL A 248 -4.61 -9.42 14.25
C VAL A 248 -4.86 -7.94 14.57
N ASP A 249 -3.80 -7.19 14.92
CA ASP A 249 -3.87 -5.76 15.21
C ASP A 249 -2.94 -4.97 14.26
N PRO A 250 -3.48 -4.33 13.22
CA PRO A 250 -2.70 -3.56 12.26
C PRO A 250 -1.89 -2.41 12.88
N VAL A 251 -2.35 -1.85 13.98
CA VAL A 251 -1.62 -0.79 14.71
C VAL A 251 -0.39 -1.40 15.37
N GLN A 252 -0.55 -2.59 15.98
CA GLN A 252 0.57 -3.32 16.58
C GLN A 252 1.61 -3.71 15.52
N VAL A 253 1.18 -4.17 14.34
CA VAL A 253 2.08 -4.45 13.20
C VAL A 253 2.93 -3.23 12.87
N LEU A 254 2.30 -2.05 12.70
CA LEU A 254 3.03 -0.81 12.38
C LEU A 254 3.99 -0.39 13.50
N PHE A 255 3.65 -0.65 14.74
CA PHE A 255 4.57 -0.43 15.87
C PHE A 255 5.66 -1.51 15.96
N GLY A 256 5.48 -2.69 15.42
CA GLY A 256 6.50 -3.73 15.30
C GLY A 256 7.58 -3.41 14.26
N VAL A 257 7.23 -2.64 13.23
CA VAL A 257 8.14 -2.22 12.17
C VAL A 257 9.22 -1.28 12.71
N GLN A 258 10.45 -1.44 12.23
CA GLN A 258 11.59 -0.58 12.56
C GLN A 258 12.11 0.02 11.25
N LEU A 259 11.82 1.30 11.01
CA LEU A 259 12.35 1.98 9.83
C LEU A 259 13.82 2.38 10.04
N GLY A 260 14.67 2.07 9.07
CA GLY A 260 16.08 2.43 9.02
C GLY A 260 17.01 1.22 9.03
N GLY A 261 18.26 1.44 8.77
CA GLY A 261 19.30 0.39 8.63
C GLY A 261 19.70 0.15 7.17
N GLY A 262 20.58 -0.82 6.96
CA GLY A 262 20.89 -1.35 5.62
C GLY A 262 19.84 -2.37 5.19
N THR A 263 20.05 -2.99 4.03
CA THR A 263 19.15 -3.97 3.43
C THR A 263 19.86 -5.28 3.19
N ASP A 264 19.33 -6.41 3.68
CA ASP A 264 19.83 -7.77 3.43
C ASP A 264 18.66 -8.64 2.94
N ILE A 265 18.38 -8.52 1.64
CA ILE A 265 17.29 -9.26 0.98
C ILE A 265 17.60 -10.76 1.00
N ASN A 266 18.86 -11.15 0.79
CA ASN A 266 19.27 -12.54 0.78
C ASN A 266 18.90 -13.25 2.08
N ARG A 267 19.20 -12.62 3.21
CA ARG A 267 18.85 -13.15 4.53
C ARG A 267 17.34 -13.24 4.74
N ALA A 268 16.59 -12.24 4.29
CA ALA A 268 15.13 -12.23 4.38
C ALA A 268 14.50 -13.34 3.55
N ILE A 269 14.98 -13.55 2.31
CA ILE A 269 14.51 -14.63 1.45
C ILE A 269 14.88 -15.99 2.03
N ALA A 270 16.10 -16.15 2.63
CA ALA A 270 16.48 -17.38 3.33
C ALA A 270 15.48 -17.71 4.45
N TYR A 271 15.13 -16.70 5.25
CA TYR A 271 14.16 -16.86 6.34
C TYR A 271 12.77 -17.28 5.82
N CYS A 272 12.32 -16.68 4.72
CA CYS A 272 11.06 -17.06 4.10
C CYS A 272 11.12 -18.47 3.51
N GLU A 273 12.23 -18.84 2.83
CA GLU A 273 12.47 -20.16 2.23
C GLU A 273 12.30 -21.26 3.27
N ASP A 274 12.91 -21.12 4.45
CA ASP A 274 12.84 -22.08 5.56
C ASP A 274 11.41 -22.30 6.10
N ARG A 275 10.50 -21.38 5.84
CA ARG A 275 9.11 -21.40 6.33
C ARG A 275 8.09 -21.79 5.29
N ILE A 276 8.52 -22.06 4.07
CA ILE A 276 7.65 -22.50 2.97
C ILE A 276 7.48 -24.02 3.05
N GLU A 277 6.30 -24.47 3.51
CA GLU A 277 5.98 -25.89 3.59
C GLU A 277 5.48 -26.44 2.27
N ARG A 278 4.81 -25.64 1.45
CA ARG A 278 4.13 -26.08 0.23
C ARG A 278 4.43 -25.13 -0.93
N PRO A 279 5.57 -25.27 -1.60
CA PRO A 279 6.01 -24.35 -2.64
C PRO A 279 4.97 -24.10 -3.73
N SER A 280 4.30 -25.16 -4.21
CA SER A 280 3.28 -25.05 -5.26
C SER A 280 1.99 -24.31 -4.84
N LYS A 281 1.81 -23.97 -3.56
CA LYS A 281 0.68 -23.22 -3.02
C LYS A 281 1.10 -21.92 -2.35
N THR A 282 2.37 -21.58 -2.45
CA THR A 282 2.92 -20.37 -1.85
C THR A 282 3.10 -19.27 -2.89
N HIS A 283 2.71 -18.07 -2.52
CA HIS A 283 2.94 -16.83 -3.25
C HIS A 283 3.85 -15.98 -2.39
N LEU A 284 5.09 -15.77 -2.83
CA LEU A 284 6.07 -14.91 -2.17
C LEU A 284 6.07 -13.56 -2.87
N ILE A 285 5.72 -12.52 -2.14
CA ILE A 285 5.70 -11.14 -2.64
C ILE A 285 6.77 -10.37 -1.91
N LEU A 286 7.85 -10.07 -2.62
CA LEU A 286 8.94 -9.22 -2.15
C LEU A 286 8.59 -7.76 -2.48
N ILE A 287 8.61 -6.90 -1.48
CA ILE A 287 8.38 -5.46 -1.63
C ILE A 287 9.68 -4.75 -1.20
N SER A 288 10.45 -4.27 -2.17
CA SER A 288 11.78 -3.69 -1.95
C SER A 288 12.19 -2.83 -3.15
N ASP A 289 13.17 -1.96 -2.97
CA ASP A 289 13.87 -1.26 -4.05
C ASP A 289 15.00 -2.11 -4.67
N LEU A 290 15.17 -3.35 -4.21
CA LEU A 290 16.13 -4.34 -4.68
C LEU A 290 17.61 -3.94 -4.52
N TYR A 291 17.92 -2.90 -3.73
CA TYR A 291 19.32 -2.60 -3.36
C TYR A 291 19.80 -3.62 -2.32
N GLU A 292 20.52 -4.65 -2.79
CA GLU A 292 21.05 -5.71 -1.95
C GLU A 292 22.35 -5.26 -1.26
N GLY A 293 22.35 -5.21 0.06
CA GLY A 293 23.54 -4.91 0.87
C GLY A 293 24.32 -6.16 1.29
N GLY A 294 23.77 -7.35 1.07
CA GLY A 294 24.40 -8.64 1.37
C GLY A 294 25.01 -9.32 0.15
N ASN A 295 24.66 -10.60 -0.09
CA ASN A 295 25.19 -11.43 -1.18
C ASN A 295 24.18 -11.57 -2.31
N ALA A 296 24.30 -10.73 -3.34
CA ALA A 296 23.38 -10.73 -4.49
C ALA A 296 23.42 -12.06 -5.29
N GLU A 297 24.56 -12.72 -5.42
CA GLU A 297 24.68 -13.98 -6.15
C GLU A 297 23.93 -15.10 -5.43
N GLU A 298 24.08 -15.17 -4.11
CA GLU A 298 23.34 -16.14 -3.28
C GLU A 298 21.84 -15.87 -3.30
N LEU A 299 21.44 -14.59 -3.24
CA LEU A 299 20.04 -14.16 -3.38
C LEU A 299 19.43 -14.70 -4.68
N LEU A 300 20.10 -14.49 -5.82
CA LEU A 300 19.63 -14.98 -7.13
C LEU A 300 19.53 -16.50 -7.16
N GLY A 301 20.49 -17.21 -6.55
CA GLY A 301 20.45 -18.65 -6.41
C GLY A 301 19.25 -19.13 -5.61
N ARG A 302 18.87 -18.44 -4.53
CA ARG A 302 17.68 -18.74 -3.70
C ARG A 302 16.39 -18.49 -4.49
N ILE A 303 16.29 -17.34 -5.15
CA ILE A 303 15.11 -17.02 -6.00
C ILE A 303 14.94 -18.08 -7.09
N ALA A 304 16.01 -18.47 -7.76
CA ALA A 304 15.95 -19.53 -8.79
C ALA A 304 15.44 -20.86 -8.22
N ARG A 305 15.90 -21.25 -7.01
CA ARG A 305 15.39 -22.47 -6.32
C ARG A 305 13.90 -22.36 -5.99
N LEU A 306 13.46 -21.23 -5.43
CA LEU A 306 12.05 -21.02 -5.08
C LEU A 306 11.14 -21.10 -6.30
N VAL A 307 11.52 -20.46 -7.40
CA VAL A 307 10.81 -20.55 -8.68
C VAL A 307 10.81 -21.98 -9.19
N GLY A 308 11.98 -22.68 -9.15
CA GLY A 308 12.11 -24.08 -9.56
C GLY A 308 11.26 -25.04 -8.72
N MET A 309 11.03 -24.76 -7.44
CA MET A 309 10.13 -25.52 -6.58
C MET A 309 8.64 -25.20 -6.81
N GLY A 310 8.33 -24.24 -7.65
CA GLY A 310 6.95 -23.85 -8.01
C GLY A 310 6.34 -22.78 -7.10
N VAL A 311 7.15 -22.07 -6.28
CA VAL A 311 6.70 -20.88 -5.58
C VAL A 311 6.40 -19.79 -6.60
N ASN A 312 5.26 -19.13 -6.46
CA ASN A 312 4.93 -17.96 -7.27
C ASN A 312 5.60 -16.73 -6.65
N VAL A 313 6.77 -16.35 -7.17
CA VAL A 313 7.55 -15.21 -6.69
C VAL A 313 7.19 -13.96 -7.50
N ILE A 314 6.92 -12.85 -6.84
CA ILE A 314 6.61 -11.54 -7.42
C ILE A 314 7.45 -10.49 -6.69
N ALA A 315 8.12 -9.60 -7.41
CA ALA A 315 8.84 -8.48 -6.83
C ALA A 315 8.11 -7.17 -7.13
N LEU A 316 7.74 -6.45 -6.08
CA LEU A 316 7.10 -5.16 -6.15
C LEU A 316 8.10 -4.07 -5.76
N LEU A 317 8.32 -3.15 -6.69
CA LEU A 317 9.19 -2.01 -6.47
C LEU A 317 8.44 -0.93 -5.69
N ALA A 318 9.11 -0.35 -4.70
CA ALA A 318 8.58 0.81 -4.02
C ALA A 318 8.45 2.00 -4.97
N LEU A 319 7.33 2.69 -4.86
CA LEU A 319 7.20 4.02 -5.46
C LEU A 319 7.80 5.03 -4.50
N THR A 320 8.76 5.82 -4.98
CA THR A 320 9.22 7.00 -4.24
C THR A 320 8.09 8.02 -4.17
N ASP A 321 8.15 8.94 -3.21
CA ASP A 321 7.19 10.04 -3.07
C ASP A 321 7.00 10.89 -4.33
N THR A 322 7.97 10.87 -5.26
CA THR A 322 7.90 11.53 -6.57
C THR A 322 7.19 10.69 -7.62
N GLY A 323 6.68 9.50 -7.27
CA GLY A 323 6.02 8.57 -8.19
C GLY A 323 6.97 7.88 -9.17
N ARG A 324 8.29 8.03 -9.00
CA ARG A 324 9.29 7.31 -9.79
C ARG A 324 9.84 6.14 -8.98
N PRO A 325 9.93 4.93 -9.53
CA PRO A 325 10.56 3.83 -8.84
C PRO A 325 12.08 4.08 -8.78
N GLY A 326 12.62 4.21 -7.56
CA GLY A 326 14.05 4.09 -7.32
C GLY A 326 14.34 2.61 -7.01
N TYR A 327 15.12 1.93 -7.83
CA TYR A 327 15.45 0.52 -7.62
C TYR A 327 16.78 0.16 -8.27
N ASP A 328 17.38 -0.97 -7.88
CA ASP A 328 18.56 -1.52 -8.53
C ASP A 328 18.20 -2.20 -9.86
N PRO A 329 18.59 -1.62 -11.01
CA PRO A 329 18.27 -2.19 -12.32
C PRO A 329 18.90 -3.57 -12.56
N LYS A 330 20.11 -3.82 -12.02
CA LYS A 330 20.82 -5.09 -12.22
C LYS A 330 20.09 -6.25 -11.56
N ASN A 331 19.66 -6.04 -10.31
CA ASN A 331 18.89 -7.06 -9.59
C ASN A 331 17.51 -7.22 -10.21
N ALA A 332 16.86 -6.14 -10.66
CA ALA A 332 15.57 -6.23 -11.36
C ALA A 332 15.66 -7.03 -12.66
N GLU A 333 16.68 -6.81 -13.50
CA GLU A 333 16.94 -7.58 -14.72
C GLU A 333 17.22 -9.05 -14.40
N ALA A 334 18.03 -9.33 -13.37
CA ALA A 334 18.36 -10.70 -12.96
C ALA A 334 17.12 -11.45 -12.45
N PHE A 335 16.24 -10.81 -11.68
CA PHE A 335 14.95 -11.39 -11.26
C PHE A 335 14.05 -11.67 -12.47
N ALA A 336 13.95 -10.73 -13.40
CA ALA A 336 13.17 -10.91 -14.63
C ALA A 336 13.70 -12.09 -15.48
N ALA A 337 15.01 -12.27 -15.57
CA ALA A 337 15.65 -13.39 -16.27
C ALA A 337 15.32 -14.75 -15.62
N LEU A 338 15.05 -14.77 -14.32
CA LEU A 338 14.57 -15.96 -13.59
C LEU A 338 13.05 -16.20 -13.71
N GLY A 339 12.34 -15.36 -14.50
CA GLY A 339 10.90 -15.44 -14.68
C GLY A 339 10.09 -14.80 -13.56
N VAL A 340 10.72 -14.02 -12.68
CA VAL A 340 10.04 -13.25 -11.63
C VAL A 340 9.57 -11.91 -12.21
N PRO A 341 8.27 -11.60 -12.20
CA PRO A 341 7.78 -10.30 -12.61
C PRO A 341 8.20 -9.23 -11.61
N VAL A 342 8.83 -8.16 -12.12
CA VAL A 342 9.31 -7.02 -11.34
C VAL A 342 8.65 -5.74 -11.84
N PHE A 343 7.90 -5.06 -11.00
CA PHE A 343 7.20 -3.82 -11.36
C PHE A 343 6.79 -3.00 -10.15
N ALA A 344 6.51 -1.72 -10.37
CA ALA A 344 5.92 -0.85 -9.36
C ALA A 344 4.39 -0.95 -9.42
N CYS A 345 3.75 -0.99 -8.25
CA CYS A 345 2.31 -1.14 -8.10
C CYS A 345 1.81 -0.17 -7.03
N THR A 346 0.71 0.53 -7.32
CA THR A 346 0.06 1.37 -6.30
C THR A 346 -0.73 0.52 -5.31
N PRO A 347 -0.93 0.97 -4.07
CA PRO A 347 -1.70 0.24 -3.07
C PRO A 347 -3.11 -0.15 -3.52
N ASP A 348 -3.76 0.68 -4.33
CA ASP A 348 -5.11 0.40 -4.87
C ASP A 348 -5.14 -0.78 -5.85
N GLN A 349 -4.00 -1.14 -6.44
CA GLN A 349 -3.86 -2.26 -7.36
C GLN A 349 -3.57 -3.59 -6.64
N PHE A 350 -3.16 -3.57 -5.36
CA PHE A 350 -2.86 -4.78 -4.59
C PHE A 350 -3.98 -5.83 -4.58
N PRO A 351 -5.26 -5.48 -4.39
CA PRO A 351 -6.33 -6.47 -4.42
C PRO A 351 -6.42 -7.23 -5.75
N ALA A 352 -6.28 -6.51 -6.87
CA ALA A 352 -6.34 -7.10 -8.21
C ALA A 352 -5.10 -7.97 -8.49
N LEU A 353 -3.91 -7.52 -8.07
CA LEU A 353 -2.67 -8.29 -8.12
C LEU A 353 -2.79 -9.60 -7.36
N MET A 354 -3.28 -9.55 -6.12
CA MET A 354 -3.46 -10.75 -5.30
C MET A 354 -4.44 -11.73 -5.92
N ALA A 355 -5.54 -11.22 -6.50
CA ALA A 355 -6.48 -12.08 -7.23
C ALA A 355 -5.83 -12.76 -8.45
N ALA A 356 -4.98 -12.05 -9.19
CA ALA A 356 -4.23 -12.61 -10.32
C ALA A 356 -3.20 -13.64 -9.84
N ALA A 357 -2.46 -13.34 -8.77
CA ALA A 357 -1.47 -14.25 -8.18
C ALA A 357 -2.11 -15.57 -7.69
N LEU A 358 -3.20 -15.48 -6.93
CA LEU A 358 -3.95 -16.64 -6.43
C LEU A 358 -4.56 -17.51 -7.53
N ARG A 359 -4.88 -16.90 -8.68
CA ARG A 359 -5.32 -17.61 -9.89
C ARG A 359 -4.15 -18.19 -10.69
N ARG A 360 -2.92 -17.93 -10.28
CA ARG A 360 -1.70 -18.26 -11.03
C ARG A 360 -1.76 -17.79 -12.50
N GLN A 361 -2.30 -16.58 -12.69
CA GLN A 361 -2.29 -15.92 -13.99
C GLN A 361 -0.86 -15.45 -14.29
N ASP A 362 -0.57 -15.28 -15.57
CA ASP A 362 0.64 -14.58 -15.98
C ASP A 362 0.59 -13.13 -15.48
N ILE A 363 1.40 -12.87 -14.46
CA ILE A 363 1.44 -11.55 -13.78
C ILE A 363 2.04 -10.49 -14.72
N ALA A 364 2.95 -10.87 -15.61
CA ALA A 364 3.50 -9.94 -16.59
C ALA A 364 2.43 -9.50 -17.60
N ALA A 365 1.62 -10.44 -18.10
CA ALA A 365 0.49 -10.14 -18.96
C ALA A 365 -0.60 -9.32 -18.22
N TRP A 366 -0.85 -9.62 -16.93
CA TRP A 366 -1.76 -8.86 -16.10
C TRP A 366 -1.27 -7.41 -15.92
N ALA A 367 0.01 -7.20 -15.60
CA ALA A 367 0.61 -5.88 -15.44
C ALA A 367 0.51 -5.06 -16.73
N ALA A 368 0.82 -5.67 -17.88
CA ALA A 368 0.68 -5.03 -19.18
C ALA A 368 -0.77 -4.60 -19.48
N ALA A 369 -1.77 -5.41 -19.09
CA ALA A 369 -3.18 -5.08 -19.25
C ALA A 369 -3.67 -3.92 -18.34
N GLN A 370 -2.89 -3.58 -17.31
CA GLN A 370 -3.13 -2.45 -16.39
C GLN A 370 -2.26 -1.23 -16.71
N ASP A 371 -1.58 -1.19 -17.87
CA ASP A 371 -0.60 -0.16 -18.25
C ASP A 371 0.58 -0.03 -17.23
N ILE A 372 0.86 -1.09 -16.48
CA ILE A 372 1.96 -1.14 -15.53
C ILE A 372 3.23 -1.54 -16.28
N LYS A 373 4.27 -0.70 -16.19
CA LYS A 373 5.57 -0.98 -16.79
C LYS A 373 6.34 -2.00 -15.97
N LEU A 374 6.74 -3.10 -16.60
CA LEU A 374 7.68 -4.05 -16.02
C LEU A 374 9.09 -3.44 -16.04
N ALA A 375 9.87 -3.66 -14.97
CA ALA A 375 11.30 -3.42 -14.99
C ALA A 375 11.95 -4.43 -15.96
N ARG A 376 12.78 -3.94 -16.84
CA ARG A 376 13.52 -4.73 -17.85
C ARG A 376 15.00 -4.52 -17.64
#